data_9a6c40e3f483b2f175355906aca82dd1
#
_entry.id   9a6c40e3f483b2f175355906aca82dd1
#
_cell.length_a   1.000
_cell.length_b   1.000
_cell.length_c   1.000
_cell.angle_alpha   90.00
_cell.angle_beta   90.00
_cell.angle_gamma   90.00
#
_symmetry.space_group_name_H-M   'P 1'
#
loop_
_entity.id
_entity.type
_entity.pdbx_description
1 polymer ?
#
loop_
_entity_poly.entity_id
_entity_poly.type
_entity_poly.pdbx_seq_one_letter_code
_entity_poly.pdbx_strand_id
1 'polypeptide(L)'
;MITDVFIILGVLNNMKNYKNTIYTCFVGYVVQAIINNFVPLLFLTFEKTYKIPLSQITMLITFNFGMQLFIDLLSAKFVDRIGYRVSVVIAHVCSAAGLIGLVVLPELLPSAFAGLLISIMIYAIGGGLIEVLVSPIVESCPTDNKEKAMSLLHSFYCWGHVAVVLFSTLFFKICGIDNWRILALIWALIPIINGIAFTKVPIAPLIEDGESGMSILELCKNKTFWVLMLMMVCAGASEQGVSQWASTFAEKGLNVSKTIGDIAGPMSFAILMGSARAFYGKFGDKIDLDRFMIGSSFLCVLSYICISISPSPVLSLIGCSICGLSVGIMWPGTFSKAAVALRKGGTAMFALLALAGDVGCGAGPTLVGFVTGLFSDNLKLGILAGVIFPALLIVSICRTNGDRVF
;
A
#
# COMPACT_ATOMS: atom_id res chain seq x y z
N MET A 1 7.80 -36.55 -33.42
CA MET A 1 7.33 -35.40 -34.22
C MET A 1 5.89 -34.99 -33.92
N ILE A 2 4.87 -35.88 -33.99
CA ILE A 2 3.47 -35.52 -33.64
C ILE A 2 3.32 -35.31 -32.15
N THR A 3 3.95 -36.12 -31.30
CA THR A 3 3.95 -36.00 -29.84
C THR A 3 4.63 -34.68 -29.36
N ASP A 4 5.72 -34.28 -30.06
CA ASP A 4 6.45 -33.04 -29.71
C ASP A 4 5.63 -31.79 -30.08
N VAL A 5 4.83 -31.85 -31.16
CA VAL A 5 3.92 -30.76 -31.54
C VAL A 5 2.78 -30.62 -30.53
N PHE A 6 2.26 -31.72 -29.98
CA PHE A 6 1.23 -31.66 -28.92
C PHE A 6 1.77 -31.13 -27.60
N ILE A 7 3.02 -31.48 -27.25
CA ILE A 7 3.69 -30.93 -26.06
C ILE A 7 3.94 -29.43 -26.25
N ILE A 8 4.45 -29.01 -27.43
CA ILE A 8 4.69 -27.59 -27.72
C ILE A 8 3.38 -26.78 -27.76
N LEU A 9 2.32 -27.31 -28.37
CA LEU A 9 1.00 -26.67 -28.36
C LEU A 9 0.38 -26.61 -26.94
N GLY A 10 0.58 -27.64 -26.12
CA GLY A 10 0.16 -27.67 -24.72
C GLY A 10 0.92 -26.64 -23.88
N VAL A 11 2.24 -26.53 -24.06
CA VAL A 11 3.09 -25.53 -23.40
C VAL A 11 2.74 -24.11 -23.84
N LEU A 12 2.53 -23.88 -25.15
CA LEU A 12 2.14 -22.57 -25.68
C LEU A 12 0.73 -22.15 -25.24
N ASN A 13 -0.20 -23.10 -25.09
CA ASN A 13 -1.54 -22.83 -24.55
C ASN A 13 -1.49 -22.55 -23.03
N ASN A 14 -0.64 -23.27 -22.31
CA ASN A 14 -0.38 -22.98 -20.89
C ASN A 14 0.26 -21.59 -20.69
N MET A 15 1.27 -21.22 -21.48
CA MET A 15 1.89 -19.89 -21.39
C MET A 15 0.90 -18.76 -21.67
N LYS A 16 -0.06 -18.91 -22.60
CA LYS A 16 -1.13 -17.92 -22.82
C LYS A 16 -2.03 -17.78 -21.60
N ASN A 17 -2.31 -18.87 -20.89
CA ASN A 17 -3.15 -18.85 -19.70
C ASN A 17 -2.47 -18.14 -18.50
N TYR A 18 -1.18 -18.33 -18.28
CA TYR A 18 -0.45 -17.66 -17.16
C TYR A 18 -0.29 -16.16 -17.37
N LYS A 19 -0.24 -15.64 -18.59
CA LYS A 19 -0.33 -14.20 -18.83
C LYS A 19 -1.62 -13.61 -18.26
N ASN A 20 -2.73 -14.30 -18.40
CA ASN A 20 -4.01 -13.86 -17.83
C ASN A 20 -3.96 -13.85 -16.30
N THR A 21 -3.28 -14.82 -15.67
CA THR A 21 -3.05 -14.84 -14.23
C THR A 21 -2.27 -13.61 -13.77
N ILE A 22 -1.19 -13.26 -14.47
CA ILE A 22 -0.38 -12.07 -14.18
C ILE A 22 -1.21 -10.80 -14.31
N TYR A 23 -2.02 -10.65 -15.38
CA TYR A 23 -2.92 -9.49 -15.52
C TYR A 23 -3.98 -9.44 -14.43
N THR A 24 -4.54 -10.58 -14.04
CA THR A 24 -5.50 -10.67 -12.93
C THR A 24 -4.84 -10.25 -11.61
N CYS A 25 -3.57 -10.60 -11.40
CA CYS A 25 -2.78 -10.13 -10.25
C CYS A 25 -2.53 -8.61 -10.30
N PHE A 26 -2.26 -8.04 -11.48
CA PHE A 26 -2.13 -6.58 -11.63
C PHE A 26 -3.42 -5.86 -11.25
N VAL A 27 -4.58 -6.37 -11.68
CA VAL A 27 -5.89 -5.85 -11.25
C VAL A 27 -6.11 -6.07 -9.74
N GLY A 28 -5.57 -7.14 -9.16
CA GLY A 28 -5.56 -7.35 -7.71
C GLY A 28 -4.90 -6.18 -6.95
N TYR A 29 -3.77 -5.67 -7.42
CA TYR A 29 -3.16 -4.47 -6.83
C TYR A 29 -3.92 -3.17 -7.10
N VAL A 30 -4.69 -3.09 -8.18
CA VAL A 30 -5.66 -2.00 -8.35
C VAL A 30 -6.77 -2.09 -7.31
N VAL A 31 -7.28 -3.30 -6.99
CA VAL A 31 -8.23 -3.51 -5.89
C VAL A 31 -7.63 -3.07 -4.56
N GLN A 32 -6.38 -3.42 -4.28
CA GLN A 32 -5.66 -2.98 -3.09
C GLN A 32 -5.56 -1.44 -3.02
N ALA A 33 -5.28 -0.80 -4.16
CA ALA A 33 -5.24 0.66 -4.25
C ALA A 33 -6.61 1.30 -3.98
N ILE A 34 -7.71 0.69 -4.44
CA ILE A 34 -9.08 1.15 -4.14
C ILE A 34 -9.33 1.09 -2.63
N ILE A 35 -9.03 -0.05 -1.99
CA ILE A 35 -9.25 -0.28 -0.57
C ILE A 35 -8.51 0.76 0.28
N ASN A 36 -7.26 1.05 -0.05
CA ASN A 36 -6.43 1.91 0.78
C ASN A 36 -6.62 3.41 0.49
N ASN A 37 -7.12 3.80 -0.71
CA ASN A 37 -7.08 5.21 -1.13
C ASN A 37 -8.46 5.82 -1.45
N PHE A 38 -9.54 5.04 -1.53
CA PHE A 38 -10.87 5.59 -1.80
C PHE A 38 -11.48 6.27 -0.56
N VAL A 39 -11.50 5.58 0.58
CA VAL A 39 -12.09 6.10 1.83
C VAL A 39 -11.40 7.38 2.34
N PRO A 40 -10.07 7.55 2.26
CA PRO A 40 -9.42 8.82 2.59
C PRO A 40 -9.97 10.05 1.87
N LEU A 41 -10.47 9.91 0.64
CA LEU A 41 -11.11 10.99 -0.12
C LEU A 41 -12.48 11.39 0.45
N LEU A 42 -13.05 10.57 1.34
CA LEU A 42 -14.39 10.75 1.91
C LEU A 42 -14.37 11.19 3.38
N PHE A 43 -13.21 11.37 4.00
CA PHE A 43 -13.11 11.68 5.45
C PHE A 43 -13.93 12.91 5.84
N LEU A 44 -13.81 14.00 5.11
CA LEU A 44 -14.61 15.22 5.37
C LEU A 44 -16.10 15.04 5.03
N THR A 45 -16.41 14.17 4.09
CA THR A 45 -17.79 13.80 3.78
C THR A 45 -18.40 13.04 4.97
N PHE A 46 -17.67 12.11 5.56
CA PHE A 46 -18.12 11.38 6.75
C PHE A 46 -18.23 12.29 7.97
N GLU A 47 -17.27 13.22 8.17
CA GLU A 47 -17.34 14.24 9.22
C GLU A 47 -18.64 15.06 9.10
N LYS A 48 -18.95 15.54 7.91
CA LYS A 48 -20.13 16.40 7.65
C LYS A 48 -21.46 15.62 7.68
N THR A 49 -21.52 14.48 6.98
CA THR A 49 -22.77 13.72 6.80
C THR A 49 -23.18 12.99 8.08
N TYR A 50 -22.21 12.34 8.75
CA TYR A 50 -22.48 11.50 9.91
C TYR A 50 -22.07 12.16 11.23
N LYS A 51 -21.53 13.37 11.18
CA LYS A 51 -21.00 14.13 12.36
C LYS A 51 -19.95 13.34 13.13
N ILE A 52 -19.10 12.61 12.40
CA ILE A 52 -18.02 11.80 12.96
C ILE A 52 -16.79 12.69 13.14
N PRO A 53 -16.25 12.83 14.37
CA PRO A 53 -15.06 13.66 14.61
C PRO A 53 -13.80 13.04 13.99
N LEU A 54 -12.78 13.86 13.71
CA LEU A 54 -11.50 13.42 13.13
C LEU A 54 -10.81 12.32 13.95
N SER A 55 -11.00 12.31 15.27
CA SER A 55 -10.48 11.25 16.14
C SER A 55 -11.06 9.87 15.81
N GLN A 56 -12.35 9.79 15.48
CA GLN A 56 -12.98 8.55 15.03
C GLN A 56 -12.56 8.20 13.59
N ILE A 57 -12.36 9.20 12.72
CA ILE A 57 -11.79 8.97 11.37
C ILE A 57 -10.38 8.36 11.48
N THR A 58 -9.55 8.84 12.42
CA THR A 58 -8.25 8.22 12.72
C THR A 58 -8.40 6.74 13.08
N MET A 59 -9.42 6.38 13.87
CA MET A 59 -9.70 4.97 14.19
C MET A 59 -10.02 4.15 12.94
N LEU A 60 -10.76 4.70 11.96
CA LEU A 60 -11.03 4.00 10.70
C LEU A 60 -9.73 3.63 9.97
N ILE A 61 -8.76 4.54 9.92
CA ILE A 61 -7.44 4.28 9.33
C ILE A 61 -6.69 3.20 10.13
N THR A 62 -6.63 3.37 11.44
CA THR A 62 -5.92 2.45 12.34
C THR A 62 -6.47 1.03 12.23
N PHE A 63 -7.79 0.87 12.21
CA PHE A 63 -8.43 -0.44 12.07
C PHE A 63 -8.30 -1.03 10.68
N ASN A 64 -8.25 -0.19 9.62
CA ASN A 64 -7.98 -0.69 8.26
C ASN A 64 -6.62 -1.38 8.20
N PHE A 65 -5.55 -0.68 8.56
CA PHE A 65 -4.20 -1.26 8.52
C PHE A 65 -3.98 -2.32 9.60
N GLY A 66 -4.56 -2.14 10.78
CA GLY A 66 -4.50 -3.14 11.85
C GLY A 66 -5.15 -4.47 11.45
N MET A 67 -6.27 -4.43 10.70
CA MET A 67 -6.92 -5.63 10.20
C MET A 67 -6.11 -6.27 9.06
N GLN A 68 -5.53 -5.48 8.14
CA GLN A 68 -4.64 -6.01 7.11
C GLN A 68 -3.47 -6.75 7.78
N LEU A 69 -2.75 -6.09 8.70
CA LEU A 69 -1.66 -6.69 9.46
C LEU A 69 -2.07 -8.00 10.18
N PHE A 70 -3.24 -8.03 10.78
CA PHE A 70 -3.75 -9.24 11.46
C PHE A 70 -3.98 -10.38 10.46
N ILE A 71 -4.54 -10.07 9.30
CA ILE A 71 -4.77 -11.03 8.23
C ILE A 71 -3.45 -11.55 7.65
N ASP A 72 -2.44 -10.69 7.49
CA ASP A 72 -1.11 -11.09 7.00
C ASP A 72 -0.47 -12.13 7.91
N LEU A 73 -0.56 -11.91 9.23
CA LEU A 73 -0.09 -12.87 10.23
C LEU A 73 -0.85 -14.20 10.18
N LEU A 74 -2.17 -14.15 9.98
CA LEU A 74 -2.99 -15.35 9.90
C LEU A 74 -2.81 -16.10 8.58
N SER A 75 -2.64 -15.37 7.47
CA SER A 75 -2.61 -15.94 6.12
C SER A 75 -1.49 -16.96 5.94
N ALA A 76 -0.34 -16.76 6.60
CA ALA A 76 0.77 -17.70 6.62
C ALA A 76 0.39 -19.12 7.05
N LYS A 77 -0.68 -19.29 7.84
CA LYS A 77 -1.17 -20.60 8.28
C LYS A 77 -2.41 -21.09 7.51
N PHE A 78 -3.26 -20.16 7.09
CA PHE A 78 -4.53 -20.51 6.44
C PHE A 78 -4.40 -20.74 4.94
N VAL A 79 -3.58 -19.95 4.26
CA VAL A 79 -3.42 -20.02 2.80
C VAL A 79 -2.95 -21.40 2.36
N ASP A 80 -1.98 -21.99 3.05
CA ASP A 80 -1.46 -23.33 2.74
C ASP A 80 -2.51 -24.43 2.91
N ARG A 81 -3.48 -24.25 3.83
CA ARG A 81 -4.56 -25.22 4.07
C ARG A 81 -5.74 -25.07 3.13
N ILE A 82 -6.13 -23.85 2.82
CA ILE A 82 -7.30 -23.50 2.02
C ILE A 82 -6.96 -23.48 0.52
N GLY A 83 -5.72 -23.19 0.21
CA GLY A 83 -5.19 -23.04 -1.15
C GLY A 83 -5.33 -21.62 -1.70
N TYR A 84 -4.38 -21.25 -2.56
CA TYR A 84 -4.23 -19.88 -3.08
C TYR A 84 -5.46 -19.38 -3.85
N ARG A 85 -6.08 -20.26 -4.66
CA ARG A 85 -7.28 -19.89 -5.45
C ARG A 85 -8.46 -19.49 -4.54
N VAL A 86 -8.76 -20.30 -3.54
CA VAL A 86 -9.87 -20.04 -2.61
C VAL A 86 -9.57 -18.77 -1.82
N SER A 87 -8.36 -18.62 -1.32
CA SER A 87 -7.95 -17.47 -0.52
C SER A 87 -8.04 -16.16 -1.31
N VAL A 88 -7.57 -16.12 -2.58
CA VAL A 88 -7.65 -14.90 -3.40
C VAL A 88 -9.08 -14.56 -3.82
N VAL A 89 -9.94 -15.56 -4.03
CA VAL A 89 -11.38 -15.31 -4.28
C VAL A 89 -12.05 -14.76 -3.03
N ILE A 90 -11.79 -15.32 -1.84
CA ILE A 90 -12.27 -14.78 -0.56
C ILE A 90 -11.81 -13.32 -0.40
N ALA A 91 -10.56 -13.01 -0.71
CA ALA A 91 -10.04 -11.65 -0.67
C ALA A 91 -10.90 -10.67 -1.49
N HIS A 92 -11.22 -11.04 -2.72
CA HIS A 92 -12.03 -10.21 -3.61
C HIS A 92 -13.50 -10.11 -3.15
N VAL A 93 -14.06 -11.19 -2.61
CA VAL A 93 -15.41 -11.17 -2.01
C VAL A 93 -15.46 -10.24 -0.81
N CYS A 94 -14.47 -10.30 0.10
CA CYS A 94 -14.39 -9.39 1.24
C CYS A 94 -14.19 -7.93 0.79
N SER A 95 -13.34 -7.69 -0.22
CA SER A 95 -13.14 -6.35 -0.79
C SER A 95 -14.45 -5.76 -1.33
N ALA A 96 -15.19 -6.54 -2.14
CA ALA A 96 -16.47 -6.13 -2.69
C ALA A 96 -17.52 -5.92 -1.60
N ALA A 97 -17.64 -6.89 -0.68
CA ALA A 97 -18.62 -6.83 0.42
C ALA A 97 -18.39 -5.62 1.33
N GLY A 98 -17.14 -5.30 1.64
CA GLY A 98 -16.83 -4.11 2.44
C GLY A 98 -17.13 -2.79 1.70
N LEU A 99 -16.82 -2.68 0.39
CA LEU A 99 -17.18 -1.50 -0.41
C LEU A 99 -18.69 -1.32 -0.51
N ILE A 100 -19.46 -2.40 -0.69
CA ILE A 100 -20.94 -2.37 -0.64
C ILE A 100 -21.40 -2.03 0.78
N GLY A 101 -20.75 -2.60 1.79
CA GLY A 101 -21.01 -2.34 3.20
C GLY A 101 -20.92 -0.87 3.56
N LEU A 102 -19.94 -0.11 2.99
CA LEU A 102 -19.84 1.35 3.20
C LEU A 102 -21.13 2.09 2.85
N VAL A 103 -21.88 1.59 1.87
CA VAL A 103 -23.14 2.21 1.42
C VAL A 103 -24.31 1.81 2.32
N VAL A 104 -24.33 0.57 2.79
CA VAL A 104 -25.50 -0.06 3.42
C VAL A 104 -25.42 0.01 4.95
N LEU A 105 -24.29 -0.34 5.56
CA LEU A 105 -24.18 -0.52 7.01
C LEU A 105 -24.33 0.77 7.82
N PRO A 106 -23.81 1.94 7.38
CA PRO A 106 -24.01 3.19 8.12
C PRO A 106 -25.48 3.62 8.27
N GLU A 107 -26.34 3.17 7.35
CA GLU A 107 -27.78 3.49 7.36
C GLU A 107 -28.60 2.41 8.13
N LEU A 108 -28.10 1.17 8.19
CA LEU A 108 -28.79 0.07 8.86
C LEU A 108 -28.48 -0.01 10.36
N LEU A 109 -27.28 0.40 10.76
CA LEU A 109 -26.84 0.28 12.15
C LEU A 109 -27.20 1.54 12.97
N PRO A 110 -27.42 1.38 14.30
CA PRO A 110 -27.71 2.51 15.17
C PRO A 110 -26.61 3.58 15.19
N SER A 111 -25.38 3.22 14.85
CA SER A 111 -24.23 4.10 14.74
C SER A 111 -23.64 4.04 13.34
N ALA A 112 -23.65 5.16 12.63
CA ALA A 112 -23.04 5.26 11.31
C ALA A 112 -21.53 4.96 11.38
N PHE A 113 -20.84 5.39 12.43
CA PHE A 113 -19.43 5.06 12.67
C PHE A 113 -19.20 3.56 12.76
N ALA A 114 -20.03 2.82 13.50
CA ALA A 114 -19.92 1.37 13.58
C ALA A 114 -20.13 0.72 12.21
N GLY A 115 -21.08 1.23 11.41
CA GLY A 115 -21.32 0.76 10.04
C GLY A 115 -20.10 0.96 9.13
N LEU A 116 -19.50 2.14 9.16
CA LEU A 116 -18.27 2.43 8.43
C LEU A 116 -17.12 1.54 8.90
N LEU A 117 -16.91 1.42 10.21
CA LEU A 117 -15.84 0.62 10.78
C LEU A 117 -15.93 -0.86 10.38
N ILE A 118 -17.11 -1.46 10.51
CA ILE A 118 -17.33 -2.86 10.11
C ILE A 118 -17.07 -3.04 8.61
N SER A 119 -17.56 -2.13 7.78
CA SER A 119 -17.34 -2.15 6.32
C SER A 119 -15.86 -2.10 5.97
N ILE A 120 -15.13 -1.21 6.64
CA ILE A 120 -13.68 -1.04 6.49
C ILE A 120 -12.93 -2.29 6.92
N MET A 121 -13.28 -2.87 8.07
CA MET A 121 -12.67 -4.12 8.53
C MET A 121 -12.92 -5.27 7.56
N ILE A 122 -14.11 -5.37 6.96
CA ILE A 122 -14.43 -6.40 5.97
C ILE A 122 -13.56 -6.24 4.72
N TYR A 123 -13.45 -5.05 4.13
CA TYR A 123 -12.62 -4.90 2.95
C TYR A 123 -11.12 -4.96 3.28
N ALA A 124 -10.71 -4.59 4.50
CA ALA A 124 -9.34 -4.73 4.95
C ALA A 124 -8.88 -6.19 5.05
N ILE A 125 -9.79 -7.12 5.39
CA ILE A 125 -9.53 -8.57 5.25
C ILE A 125 -9.16 -8.90 3.80
N GLY A 126 -9.92 -8.35 2.85
CA GLY A 126 -9.62 -8.51 1.42
C GLY A 126 -8.27 -7.93 1.04
N GLY A 127 -7.95 -6.74 1.54
CA GLY A 127 -6.68 -6.05 1.31
C GLY A 127 -5.47 -6.84 1.77
N GLY A 128 -5.44 -7.27 3.03
CA GLY A 128 -4.36 -8.08 3.57
C GLY A 128 -4.15 -9.38 2.79
N LEU A 129 -5.25 -10.11 2.50
CA LEU A 129 -5.13 -11.33 1.68
C LEU A 129 -4.58 -11.05 0.28
N ILE A 130 -4.99 -9.97 -0.41
CA ILE A 130 -4.47 -9.63 -1.74
C ILE A 130 -2.97 -9.37 -1.65
N GLU A 131 -2.51 -8.63 -0.66
CA GLU A 131 -1.11 -8.26 -0.48
C GLU A 131 -0.21 -9.48 -0.33
N VAL A 132 -0.61 -10.42 0.51
CA VAL A 132 0.16 -11.67 0.76
C VAL A 132 0.13 -12.63 -0.43
N LEU A 133 -0.98 -12.68 -1.20
CA LEU A 133 -1.20 -13.72 -2.20
C LEU A 133 -0.69 -13.36 -3.59
N VAL A 134 -0.82 -12.10 -3.99
CA VAL A 134 -0.65 -11.70 -5.40
C VAL A 134 0.80 -11.79 -5.85
N SER A 135 1.75 -11.38 -5.02
CA SER A 135 3.18 -11.46 -5.31
C SER A 135 3.68 -12.90 -5.47
N PRO A 136 3.40 -13.84 -4.55
CA PRO A 136 3.74 -15.25 -4.74
C PRO A 136 3.09 -15.88 -5.98
N ILE A 137 1.83 -15.54 -6.28
CA ILE A 137 1.15 -16.06 -7.48
C ILE A 137 1.89 -15.63 -8.75
N VAL A 138 2.34 -14.36 -8.84
CA VAL A 138 3.12 -13.88 -10.00
C VAL A 138 4.49 -14.55 -10.05
N GLU A 139 5.15 -14.72 -8.91
CA GLU A 139 6.46 -15.39 -8.81
C GLU A 139 6.40 -16.85 -9.26
N SER A 140 5.30 -17.57 -8.95
CA SER A 140 5.11 -18.96 -9.38
C SER A 140 4.75 -19.10 -10.87
N CYS A 141 4.31 -18.03 -11.53
CA CYS A 141 3.96 -18.09 -12.95
C CYS A 141 5.20 -18.30 -13.82
N PRO A 142 5.16 -19.24 -14.79
CA PRO A 142 6.20 -19.38 -15.78
C PRO A 142 6.23 -18.16 -16.70
N THR A 143 7.20 -17.29 -16.53
CA THR A 143 7.43 -16.10 -17.36
C THR A 143 8.90 -16.00 -17.74
N ASP A 144 9.19 -15.39 -18.90
CA ASP A 144 10.56 -15.21 -19.39
C ASP A 144 11.37 -14.23 -18.51
N ASN A 145 10.68 -13.37 -17.74
CA ASN A 145 11.33 -12.39 -16.87
C ASN A 145 10.46 -12.12 -15.62
N LYS A 146 10.74 -12.87 -14.55
CA LYS A 146 10.05 -12.76 -13.26
C LYS A 146 10.24 -11.38 -12.61
N GLU A 147 11.47 -10.85 -12.64
CA GLU A 147 11.79 -9.53 -12.06
C GLU A 147 10.96 -8.42 -12.71
N LYS A 148 10.82 -8.47 -14.04
CA LYS A 148 9.99 -7.51 -14.78
C LYS A 148 8.51 -7.64 -14.40
N ALA A 149 8.00 -8.86 -14.27
CA ALA A 149 6.60 -9.10 -13.88
C ALA A 149 6.33 -8.58 -12.46
N MET A 150 7.25 -8.81 -11.52
CA MET A 150 7.17 -8.30 -10.14
C MET A 150 7.27 -6.78 -10.08
N SER A 151 8.21 -6.18 -10.80
CA SER A 151 8.34 -4.72 -10.87
C SER A 151 7.09 -4.05 -11.42
N LEU A 152 6.50 -4.62 -12.50
CA LEU A 152 5.23 -4.16 -13.06
C LEU A 152 4.09 -4.32 -12.04
N LEU A 153 3.99 -5.47 -11.37
CA LEU A 153 2.98 -5.73 -10.36
C LEU A 153 2.95 -4.61 -9.31
N HIS A 154 4.09 -4.31 -8.68
CA HIS A 154 4.17 -3.25 -7.67
C HIS A 154 3.90 -1.85 -8.23
N SER A 155 4.21 -1.60 -9.52
CA SER A 155 3.86 -0.33 -10.15
C SER A 155 2.36 -0.15 -10.34
N PHE A 156 1.60 -1.26 -10.53
CA PHE A 156 0.14 -1.20 -10.67
C PHE A 156 -0.57 -0.71 -9.41
N TYR A 157 0.01 -0.89 -8.22
CA TYR A 157 -0.51 -0.24 -7.02
C TYR A 157 -0.44 1.29 -7.12
N CYS A 158 0.70 1.86 -7.52
CA CYS A 158 0.86 3.31 -7.66
C CYS A 158 -0.07 3.88 -8.74
N TRP A 159 -0.14 3.23 -9.92
CA TRP A 159 -1.05 3.65 -10.98
C TRP A 159 -2.51 3.43 -10.62
N GLY A 160 -2.82 2.38 -9.85
CA GLY A 160 -4.12 2.16 -9.26
C GLY A 160 -4.52 3.29 -8.32
N HIS A 161 -3.61 3.74 -7.45
CA HIS A 161 -3.82 4.90 -6.58
C HIS A 161 -4.13 6.17 -7.40
N VAL A 162 -3.32 6.48 -8.43
CA VAL A 162 -3.59 7.60 -9.33
C VAL A 162 -4.97 7.49 -9.97
N ALA A 163 -5.32 6.30 -10.47
CA ALA A 163 -6.62 6.06 -11.10
C ALA A 163 -7.78 6.26 -10.11
N VAL A 164 -7.67 5.73 -8.89
CA VAL A 164 -8.69 5.90 -7.84
C VAL A 164 -8.93 7.36 -7.54
N VAL A 165 -7.88 8.14 -7.30
CA VAL A 165 -8.02 9.57 -7.00
C VAL A 165 -8.60 10.32 -8.20
N LEU A 166 -8.04 10.11 -9.40
CA LEU A 166 -8.47 10.82 -10.61
C LEU A 166 -9.94 10.55 -10.94
N PHE A 167 -10.33 9.28 -11.02
CA PHE A 167 -11.72 8.92 -11.36
C PHE A 167 -12.70 9.33 -10.26
N SER A 168 -12.32 9.20 -8.97
CA SER A 168 -13.16 9.66 -7.88
C SER A 168 -13.35 11.18 -7.92
N THR A 169 -12.27 11.94 -8.11
CA THR A 169 -12.33 13.41 -8.20
C THR A 169 -13.16 13.88 -9.41
N LEU A 170 -13.01 13.24 -10.58
CA LEU A 170 -13.81 13.53 -11.76
C LEU A 170 -15.29 13.20 -11.51
N PHE A 171 -15.59 12.05 -10.90
CA PHE A 171 -16.95 11.69 -10.55
C PHE A 171 -17.58 12.70 -9.60
N PHE A 172 -16.87 13.10 -8.53
CA PHE A 172 -17.37 14.10 -7.59
C PHE A 172 -17.59 15.46 -8.23
N LYS A 173 -16.74 15.85 -9.18
CA LYS A 173 -16.90 17.11 -9.93
C LYS A 173 -18.13 17.10 -10.84
N ILE A 174 -18.45 15.96 -11.45
CA ILE A 174 -19.56 15.85 -12.44
C ILE A 174 -20.88 15.54 -11.74
N CYS A 175 -20.86 14.55 -10.82
CA CYS A 175 -22.05 14.00 -10.18
C CYS A 175 -22.32 14.59 -8.78
N GLY A 176 -21.37 15.33 -8.21
CA GLY A 176 -21.42 15.82 -6.82
C GLY A 176 -20.91 14.80 -5.81
N ILE A 177 -20.35 15.30 -4.70
CA ILE A 177 -19.79 14.47 -3.62
C ILE A 177 -20.87 13.67 -2.89
N ASP A 178 -22.10 14.14 -2.84
CA ASP A 178 -23.21 13.45 -2.17
C ASP A 178 -23.53 12.09 -2.81
N ASN A 179 -23.14 11.90 -4.06
CA ASN A 179 -23.26 10.63 -4.79
C ASN A 179 -22.11 9.64 -4.57
N TRP A 180 -21.27 9.87 -3.55
CA TRP A 180 -20.13 8.99 -3.25
C TRP A 180 -20.52 7.51 -3.07
N ARG A 181 -21.77 7.25 -2.63
CA ARG A 181 -22.29 5.87 -2.48
C ARG A 181 -22.37 5.15 -3.83
N ILE A 182 -22.78 5.85 -4.89
CA ILE A 182 -22.82 5.28 -6.25
C ILE A 182 -21.40 4.95 -6.70
N LEU A 183 -20.44 5.82 -6.43
CA LEU A 183 -19.04 5.58 -6.76
C LEU A 183 -18.47 4.39 -5.99
N ALA A 184 -18.81 4.22 -4.72
CA ALA A 184 -18.41 3.05 -3.92
C ALA A 184 -18.92 1.74 -4.56
N LEU A 185 -20.16 1.72 -5.06
CA LEU A 185 -20.71 0.56 -5.79
C LEU A 185 -20.00 0.33 -7.13
N ILE A 186 -19.63 1.39 -7.85
CA ILE A 186 -18.83 1.28 -9.09
C ILE A 186 -17.47 0.67 -8.77
N TRP A 187 -16.78 1.15 -7.72
CA TRP A 187 -15.51 0.57 -7.27
C TRP A 187 -15.65 -0.89 -6.86
N ALA A 188 -16.77 -1.29 -6.26
CA ALA A 188 -17.04 -2.68 -5.88
C ALA A 188 -17.14 -3.64 -7.09
N LEU A 189 -17.46 -3.15 -8.29
CA LEU A 189 -17.49 -3.99 -9.50
C LEU A 189 -16.10 -4.55 -9.85
N ILE A 190 -15.02 -3.81 -9.57
CA ILE A 190 -13.67 -4.24 -9.91
C ILE A 190 -13.28 -5.52 -9.15
N PRO A 191 -13.36 -5.59 -7.81
CA PRO A 191 -13.08 -6.84 -7.11
C PRO A 191 -14.07 -7.96 -7.46
N ILE A 192 -15.35 -7.67 -7.76
CA ILE A 192 -16.29 -8.70 -8.21
C ILE A 192 -15.82 -9.35 -9.52
N ILE A 193 -15.52 -8.52 -10.53
CA ILE A 193 -15.08 -9.00 -11.85
C ILE A 193 -13.75 -9.74 -11.72
N ASN A 194 -12.79 -9.18 -10.96
CA ASN A 194 -11.48 -9.79 -10.78
C ASN A 194 -11.53 -11.08 -9.96
N GLY A 195 -12.40 -11.15 -8.94
CA GLY A 195 -12.67 -12.37 -8.19
C GLY A 195 -13.20 -13.50 -9.09
N ILE A 196 -14.12 -13.18 -10.02
CA ILE A 196 -14.60 -14.13 -11.04
C ILE A 196 -13.44 -14.56 -11.96
N ALA A 197 -12.56 -13.64 -12.36
CA ALA A 197 -11.40 -13.98 -13.18
C ALA A 197 -10.47 -14.97 -12.45
N PHE A 198 -10.21 -14.78 -11.15
CA PHE A 198 -9.40 -15.71 -10.34
C PHE A 198 -9.99 -17.11 -10.23
N THR A 199 -11.28 -17.30 -10.40
CA THR A 199 -11.88 -18.66 -10.46
C THR A 199 -11.47 -19.41 -11.72
N LYS A 200 -11.09 -18.71 -12.80
CA LYS A 200 -10.86 -19.27 -14.13
C LYS A 200 -9.38 -19.35 -14.55
N VAL A 201 -8.54 -18.41 -14.08
CA VAL A 201 -7.12 -18.38 -14.46
C VAL A 201 -6.34 -19.53 -13.79
N PRO A 202 -5.31 -20.10 -14.43
CA PRO A 202 -4.45 -21.10 -13.82
C PRO A 202 -3.58 -20.45 -12.72
N ILE A 203 -3.44 -21.13 -11.58
CA ILE A 203 -2.50 -20.75 -10.52
C ILE A 203 -1.49 -21.89 -10.40
N ALA A 204 -0.22 -21.59 -10.61
CA ALA A 204 0.85 -22.57 -10.47
C ALA A 204 1.07 -22.94 -9.00
N PRO A 205 1.48 -24.18 -8.69
CA PRO A 205 1.88 -24.55 -7.35
C PRO A 205 3.11 -23.73 -6.91
N LEU A 206 3.09 -23.23 -5.68
CA LEU A 206 4.09 -22.29 -5.14
C LEU A 206 5.27 -22.94 -4.46
N ILE A 207 5.26 -24.27 -4.29
CA ILE A 207 6.32 -25.00 -3.59
C ILE A 207 7.18 -25.72 -4.63
N GLU A 208 8.37 -25.21 -4.88
CA GLU A 208 9.48 -26.00 -5.41
C GLU A 208 10.35 -26.42 -4.22
N ASP A 209 10.63 -27.72 -4.13
CA ASP A 209 11.42 -28.33 -3.07
C ASP A 209 12.88 -27.84 -3.09
N GLY A 210 13.43 -27.38 -1.96
CA GLY A 210 14.84 -27.63 -1.71
C GLY A 210 15.77 -26.54 -1.20
N GLU A 211 15.39 -25.28 -0.93
CA GLU A 211 16.29 -24.35 -0.23
C GLU A 211 15.69 -23.87 1.10
N SER A 212 16.28 -24.33 2.21
CA SER A 212 15.97 -23.83 3.53
C SER A 212 16.69 -22.50 3.76
N GLY A 213 15.95 -21.39 3.70
CA GLY A 213 16.42 -20.09 4.19
C GLY A 213 16.59 -20.09 5.73
N MET A 214 17.05 -18.96 6.28
CA MET A 214 17.11 -18.77 7.73
C MET A 214 15.74 -18.97 8.37
N SER A 215 15.70 -19.65 9.49
CA SER A 215 14.49 -19.75 10.29
C SER A 215 14.10 -18.38 10.90
N ILE A 216 12.83 -18.19 11.22
CA ILE A 216 12.34 -16.97 11.90
C ILE A 216 13.14 -16.72 13.19
N LEU A 217 13.50 -17.78 13.93
CA LEU A 217 14.26 -17.66 15.17
C LEU A 217 15.69 -17.16 14.94
N GLU A 218 16.33 -17.61 13.86
CA GLU A 218 17.66 -17.14 13.46
C GLU A 218 17.63 -15.69 13.00
N LEU A 219 16.62 -15.30 12.23
CA LEU A 219 16.38 -13.91 11.83
C LEU A 219 16.21 -13.01 13.07
N CYS A 220 15.36 -13.40 14.02
CA CYS A 220 15.12 -12.63 15.25
C CYS A 220 16.37 -12.50 16.15
N LYS A 221 17.36 -13.39 16.05
CA LYS A 221 18.65 -13.27 16.76
C LYS A 221 19.62 -12.29 16.09
N ASN A 222 19.37 -11.92 14.83
CA ASN A 222 20.27 -11.06 14.06
C ASN A 222 19.95 -9.57 14.30
N LYS A 223 20.93 -8.80 14.80
CA LYS A 223 20.76 -7.36 15.08
C LYS A 223 20.47 -6.56 13.83
N THR A 224 21.13 -6.87 12.71
CA THR A 224 20.92 -6.20 11.42
C THR A 224 19.49 -6.39 10.93
N PHE A 225 18.89 -7.56 11.18
CA PHE A 225 17.49 -7.81 10.83
C PHE A 225 16.52 -6.84 11.54
N TRP A 226 16.72 -6.58 12.83
CA TRP A 226 15.88 -5.61 13.56
C TRP A 226 16.04 -4.18 13.08
N VAL A 227 17.23 -3.78 12.64
CA VAL A 227 17.44 -2.48 12.01
C VAL A 227 16.69 -2.40 10.68
N LEU A 228 16.74 -3.45 9.86
CA LEU A 228 15.97 -3.54 8.61
C LEU A 228 14.45 -3.53 8.85
N MET A 229 13.97 -4.21 9.90
CA MET A 229 12.57 -4.15 10.33
C MET A 229 12.16 -2.71 10.70
N LEU A 230 12.99 -2.00 11.47
CA LEU A 230 12.75 -0.61 11.81
C LEU A 230 12.74 0.28 10.56
N MET A 231 13.64 0.04 9.61
CA MET A 231 13.66 0.76 8.32
C MET A 231 12.35 0.57 7.56
N MET A 232 11.79 -0.64 7.53
CA MET A 232 10.50 -0.91 6.87
C MET A 232 9.34 -0.23 7.58
N VAL A 233 9.29 -0.26 8.92
CA VAL A 233 8.29 0.51 9.71
C VAL A 233 8.38 1.99 9.34
N CYS A 234 9.59 2.55 9.31
CA CYS A 234 9.79 3.96 8.98
C CYS A 234 9.40 4.29 7.54
N ALA A 235 9.66 3.38 6.59
CA ALA A 235 9.29 3.55 5.19
C ALA A 235 7.76 3.62 5.02
N GLY A 236 7.04 2.63 5.56
CA GLY A 236 5.57 2.59 5.51
C GLY A 236 4.93 3.78 6.22
N ALA A 237 5.43 4.14 7.40
CA ALA A 237 4.93 5.26 8.18
C ALA A 237 5.16 6.61 7.47
N SER A 238 6.31 6.79 6.83
CA SER A 238 6.62 8.03 6.08
C SER A 238 5.75 8.17 4.83
N GLU A 239 5.42 7.06 4.17
CA GLU A 239 4.55 7.05 2.99
C GLU A 239 3.11 7.35 3.39
N GLN A 240 2.53 6.55 4.28
CA GLN A 240 1.11 6.62 4.62
C GLN A 240 0.77 7.79 5.54
N GLY A 241 1.71 8.29 6.32
CA GLY A 241 1.50 9.44 7.20
C GLY A 241 1.04 10.70 6.47
N VAL A 242 1.52 10.95 5.26
CA VAL A 242 1.05 12.05 4.39
C VAL A 242 -0.07 11.57 3.46
N SER A 243 0.10 10.44 2.80
CA SER A 243 -0.82 9.94 1.77
C SER A 243 -2.26 9.84 2.26
N GLN A 244 -2.50 9.28 3.44
CA GLN A 244 -3.84 9.08 4.00
C GLN A 244 -4.55 10.39 4.36
N TRP A 245 -3.80 11.41 4.75
CA TRP A 245 -4.35 12.69 5.16
C TRP A 245 -4.31 13.77 4.07
N ALA A 246 -3.69 13.51 2.92
CA ALA A 246 -3.40 14.53 1.90
C ALA A 246 -4.66 15.26 1.39
N SER A 247 -5.75 14.55 1.11
CA SER A 247 -7.02 15.15 0.67
C SER A 247 -7.64 16.00 1.78
N THR A 248 -7.78 15.43 2.99
CA THR A 248 -8.31 16.14 4.16
C THR A 248 -7.48 17.36 4.53
N PHE A 249 -6.16 17.25 4.45
CA PHE A 249 -5.24 18.34 4.70
C PHE A 249 -5.42 19.48 3.68
N ALA A 250 -5.55 19.17 2.41
CA ALA A 250 -5.78 20.17 1.37
C ALA A 250 -7.10 20.93 1.61
N GLU A 251 -8.18 20.23 1.92
CA GLU A 251 -9.48 20.86 2.13
C GLU A 251 -9.57 21.60 3.47
N LYS A 252 -9.29 20.91 4.59
CA LYS A 252 -9.49 21.46 5.95
C LYS A 252 -8.28 22.27 6.43
N GLY A 253 -7.06 21.81 6.12
CA GLY A 253 -5.82 22.45 6.56
C GLY A 253 -5.41 23.67 5.73
N LEU A 254 -5.74 23.68 4.43
CA LEU A 254 -5.32 24.70 3.49
C LEU A 254 -6.48 25.48 2.85
N ASN A 255 -7.73 25.13 3.12
CA ASN A 255 -8.94 25.73 2.51
C ASN A 255 -8.93 25.69 0.97
N VAL A 256 -8.37 24.66 0.38
CA VAL A 256 -8.36 24.44 -1.07
C VAL A 256 -9.60 23.64 -1.46
N SER A 257 -10.16 23.92 -2.65
CA SER A 257 -11.30 23.13 -3.12
C SER A 257 -10.94 21.65 -3.25
N LYS A 258 -11.91 20.76 -2.97
CA LYS A 258 -11.70 19.31 -3.03
C LYS A 258 -11.03 18.84 -4.33
N THR A 259 -11.53 19.32 -5.48
CA THR A 259 -10.98 18.93 -6.79
C THR A 259 -9.48 19.25 -6.91
N ILE A 260 -9.08 20.47 -6.52
CA ILE A 260 -7.68 20.89 -6.57
C ILE A 260 -6.89 20.13 -5.49
N GLY A 261 -7.46 19.96 -4.31
CA GLY A 261 -6.85 19.25 -3.20
C GLY A 261 -6.54 17.80 -3.52
N ASP A 262 -7.47 17.07 -4.11
CA ASP A 262 -7.29 15.67 -4.50
C ASP A 262 -6.24 15.51 -5.61
N ILE A 263 -6.23 16.41 -6.60
CA ILE A 263 -5.26 16.38 -7.70
C ILE A 263 -3.86 16.78 -7.21
N ALA A 264 -3.74 17.88 -6.48
CA ALA A 264 -2.46 18.40 -6.03
C ALA A 264 -1.91 17.71 -4.77
N GLY A 265 -2.76 17.05 -3.98
CA GLY A 265 -2.38 16.26 -2.81
C GLY A 265 -2.10 14.78 -3.18
N PRO A 266 -3.08 13.88 -2.97
CA PRO A 266 -2.85 12.44 -3.09
C PRO A 266 -2.51 11.98 -4.51
N MET A 267 -3.09 12.59 -5.57
CA MET A 267 -2.78 12.17 -6.94
C MET A 267 -1.35 12.54 -7.34
N SER A 268 -0.91 13.78 -7.08
CA SER A 268 0.47 14.20 -7.40
C SER A 268 1.50 13.44 -6.57
N PHE A 269 1.19 13.14 -5.30
CA PHE A 269 1.98 12.25 -4.43
C PHE A 269 2.18 10.89 -5.11
N ALA A 270 1.10 10.25 -5.55
CA ALA A 270 1.13 8.92 -6.15
C ALA A 270 1.89 8.91 -7.50
N ILE A 271 1.72 9.94 -8.34
CA ILE A 271 2.44 10.08 -9.61
C ILE A 271 3.95 10.18 -9.36
N LEU A 272 4.36 11.03 -8.43
CA LEU A 272 5.79 11.23 -8.14
C LEU A 272 6.40 10.02 -7.44
N MET A 273 5.65 9.32 -6.58
CA MET A 273 6.08 8.06 -5.98
C MET A 273 6.28 6.98 -7.05
N GLY A 274 5.33 6.79 -7.95
CA GLY A 274 5.45 5.85 -9.07
C GLY A 274 6.60 6.19 -10.00
N SER A 275 6.83 7.49 -10.26
CA SER A 275 7.95 7.98 -11.07
C SER A 275 9.30 7.71 -10.41
N ALA A 276 9.43 7.88 -9.09
CA ALA A 276 10.64 7.55 -8.33
C ALA A 276 10.96 6.06 -8.40
N ARG A 277 9.94 5.20 -8.25
CA ARG A 277 10.09 3.73 -8.39
C ARG A 277 10.53 3.34 -9.80
N ALA A 278 9.92 3.92 -10.83
CA ALA A 278 10.30 3.69 -12.23
C ALA A 278 11.72 4.18 -12.54
N PHE A 279 12.09 5.35 -12.02
CA PHE A 279 13.44 5.89 -12.16
C PHE A 279 14.49 4.97 -11.53
N TYR A 280 14.27 4.52 -10.30
CA TYR A 280 15.18 3.60 -9.65
C TYR A 280 15.23 2.24 -10.35
N GLY A 281 14.09 1.70 -10.79
CA GLY A 281 14.04 0.46 -11.58
C GLY A 281 14.86 0.52 -12.88
N LYS A 282 15.01 1.72 -13.48
CA LYS A 282 15.77 1.90 -14.72
C LYS A 282 17.25 2.21 -14.49
N PHE A 283 17.58 2.92 -13.42
CA PHE A 283 18.93 3.49 -13.20
C PHE A 283 19.58 2.96 -11.92
N GLY A 284 18.93 2.11 -11.15
CA GLY A 284 19.39 1.64 -9.83
C GLY A 284 20.76 1.00 -9.83
N ASP A 285 21.11 0.27 -10.90
CA ASP A 285 22.46 -0.35 -11.04
C ASP A 285 23.61 0.67 -11.04
N LYS A 286 23.31 1.94 -11.35
CA LYS A 286 24.31 3.04 -11.44
C LYS A 286 24.29 3.95 -10.21
N ILE A 287 23.39 3.71 -9.26
CA ILE A 287 23.14 4.58 -8.13
C ILE A 287 23.57 3.87 -6.84
N ASP A 288 24.39 4.56 -6.04
CA ASP A 288 24.65 4.10 -4.66
C ASP A 288 23.35 4.14 -3.86
N LEU A 289 22.84 2.97 -3.52
CA LEU A 289 21.54 2.81 -2.86
C LEU A 289 21.50 3.54 -1.51
N ASP A 290 22.58 3.46 -0.72
CA ASP A 290 22.60 4.04 0.61
C ASP A 290 22.54 5.56 0.57
N ARG A 291 23.35 6.19 -0.31
CA ARG A 291 23.32 7.64 -0.53
C ARG A 291 21.99 8.10 -1.07
N PHE A 292 21.40 7.33 -2.00
CA PHE A 292 20.12 7.66 -2.58
C PHE A 292 18.98 7.56 -1.53
N MET A 293 18.98 6.53 -0.70
CA MET A 293 18.02 6.39 0.39
C MET A 293 18.18 7.48 1.46
N ILE A 294 19.41 7.83 1.85
CA ILE A 294 19.67 8.93 2.80
C ILE A 294 19.17 10.26 2.22
N GLY A 295 19.53 10.58 0.97
CA GLY A 295 19.09 11.78 0.28
C GLY A 295 17.56 11.86 0.16
N SER A 296 16.91 10.75 -0.18
CA SER A 296 15.45 10.65 -0.25
C SER A 296 14.81 10.81 1.13
N SER A 297 15.37 10.20 2.17
CA SER A 297 14.86 10.36 3.54
C SER A 297 15.04 11.80 4.06
N PHE A 298 16.14 12.46 3.73
CA PHE A 298 16.34 13.87 4.04
C PHE A 298 15.33 14.76 3.29
N LEU A 299 15.10 14.50 2.00
CA LEU A 299 14.09 15.19 1.22
C LEU A 299 12.69 14.98 1.81
N CYS A 300 12.40 13.78 2.34
CA CYS A 300 11.15 13.49 3.03
C CYS A 300 10.98 14.32 4.30
N VAL A 301 12.03 14.45 5.14
CA VAL A 301 12.04 15.33 6.32
C VAL A 301 11.71 16.76 5.91
N LEU A 302 12.40 17.30 4.89
CA LEU A 302 12.15 18.64 4.37
C LEU A 302 10.72 18.81 3.84
N SER A 303 10.18 17.78 3.19
CA SER A 303 8.79 17.79 2.69
C SER A 303 7.79 17.87 3.83
N TYR A 304 7.92 17.05 4.88
CA TYR A 304 7.07 17.08 6.07
C TYR A 304 7.10 18.45 6.76
N ILE A 305 8.30 19.03 6.90
CA ILE A 305 8.49 20.38 7.46
C ILE A 305 7.81 21.42 6.56
N CYS A 306 8.02 21.35 5.25
CA CYS A 306 7.40 22.28 4.28
C CYS A 306 5.87 22.21 4.33
N ILE A 307 5.29 21.02 4.35
CA ILE A 307 3.84 20.82 4.46
C ILE A 307 3.29 21.48 5.73
N SER A 308 3.99 21.31 6.85
CA SER A 308 3.51 21.67 8.18
C SER A 308 3.65 23.16 8.50
N ILE A 309 4.79 23.77 8.17
CA ILE A 309 5.09 25.16 8.60
C ILE A 309 4.81 26.20 7.53
N SER A 310 4.67 25.79 6.25
CA SER A 310 4.44 26.78 5.19
C SER A 310 3.12 27.52 5.40
N PRO A 311 3.11 28.85 5.27
CA PRO A 311 1.87 29.65 5.23
C PRO A 311 1.15 29.54 3.89
N SER A 312 1.86 29.16 2.83
CA SER A 312 1.33 29.07 1.46
C SER A 312 0.72 27.70 1.19
N PRO A 313 -0.60 27.63 0.83
CA PRO A 313 -1.22 26.38 0.40
C PRO A 313 -0.49 25.70 -0.77
N VAL A 314 -0.01 26.47 -1.72
CA VAL A 314 0.71 25.97 -2.89
C VAL A 314 2.02 25.26 -2.48
N LEU A 315 2.81 25.89 -1.59
CA LEU A 315 4.06 25.29 -1.11
C LEU A 315 3.80 24.02 -0.30
N SER A 316 2.73 23.99 0.52
CA SER A 316 2.34 22.79 1.26
C SER A 316 1.94 21.64 0.32
N LEU A 317 1.19 21.91 -0.76
CA LEU A 317 0.81 20.90 -1.76
C LEU A 317 2.02 20.42 -2.58
N ILE A 318 2.95 21.32 -2.92
CA ILE A 318 4.23 20.94 -3.52
C ILE A 318 5.01 20.02 -2.55
N GLY A 319 5.01 20.35 -1.26
CA GLY A 319 5.60 19.51 -0.23
C GLY A 319 4.99 18.11 -0.20
N CYS A 320 3.65 17.96 -0.32
CA CYS A 320 2.99 16.67 -0.43
C CYS A 320 3.47 15.88 -1.66
N SER A 321 3.57 16.55 -2.81
CA SER A 321 4.04 15.93 -4.05
C SER A 321 5.48 15.45 -3.95
N ILE A 322 6.39 16.29 -3.42
CA ILE A 322 7.80 15.94 -3.21
C ILE A 322 7.95 14.84 -2.14
N CYS A 323 7.07 14.80 -1.14
CA CYS A 323 7.03 13.71 -0.19
C CYS A 323 6.80 12.37 -0.93
N GLY A 324 5.85 12.32 -1.87
CA GLY A 324 5.62 11.14 -2.71
C GLY A 324 6.89 10.71 -3.46
N LEU A 325 7.60 11.66 -4.10
CA LEU A 325 8.88 11.38 -4.77
C LEU A 325 9.90 10.75 -3.80
N SER A 326 10.01 11.31 -2.61
CA SER A 326 11.01 10.93 -1.62
C SER A 326 10.78 9.53 -1.03
N VAL A 327 9.52 9.14 -0.78
CA VAL A 327 9.21 7.83 -0.18
C VAL A 327 9.31 6.69 -1.18
N GLY A 328 9.30 6.97 -2.48
CA GLY A 328 9.25 5.95 -3.53
C GLY A 328 10.35 4.88 -3.44
N ILE A 329 11.57 5.23 -2.99
CA ILE A 329 12.69 4.29 -2.86
C ILE A 329 12.77 3.61 -1.49
N MET A 330 12.13 4.15 -0.45
CA MET A 330 12.34 3.68 0.92
C MET A 330 11.99 2.22 1.11
N TRP A 331 10.83 1.82 0.63
CA TRP A 331 10.35 0.43 0.70
C TRP A 331 11.21 -0.52 -0.16
N PRO A 332 11.31 -0.36 -1.49
CA PRO A 332 12.11 -1.26 -2.33
C PRO A 332 13.60 -1.22 -1.97
N GLY A 333 14.12 -0.06 -1.58
CA GLY A 333 15.52 0.08 -1.16
C GLY A 333 15.82 -0.71 0.11
N THR A 334 14.89 -0.77 1.08
CA THR A 334 15.06 -1.56 2.29
C THR A 334 15.09 -3.05 1.97
N PHE A 335 14.23 -3.54 1.07
CA PHE A 335 14.30 -4.92 0.59
C PHE A 335 15.63 -5.23 -0.10
N SER A 336 16.11 -4.35 -0.96
CA SER A 336 17.39 -4.52 -1.63
C SER A 336 18.57 -4.58 -0.64
N LYS A 337 18.56 -3.72 0.38
CA LYS A 337 19.56 -3.76 1.47
C LYS A 337 19.48 -5.07 2.26
N ALA A 338 18.27 -5.54 2.55
CA ALA A 338 18.07 -6.79 3.28
C ALA A 338 18.62 -8.00 2.51
N ALA A 339 18.35 -8.06 1.19
CA ALA A 339 18.84 -9.13 0.33
C ALA A 339 20.38 -9.19 0.30
N VAL A 340 21.06 -8.04 0.34
CA VAL A 340 22.52 -7.97 0.37
C VAL A 340 23.07 -8.28 1.76
N ALA A 341 22.45 -7.76 2.83
CA ALA A 341 22.93 -7.93 4.21
C ALA A 341 22.70 -9.33 4.75
N LEU A 342 21.59 -9.97 4.37
CA LEU A 342 21.16 -11.28 4.86
C LEU A 342 20.90 -12.24 3.69
N ARG A 343 21.94 -12.61 2.97
CA ARG A 343 21.84 -13.43 1.74
C ARG A 343 21.10 -14.77 1.91
N LYS A 344 21.09 -15.32 3.13
CA LYS A 344 20.35 -16.55 3.46
C LYS A 344 18.98 -16.29 4.09
N GLY A 345 18.52 -15.03 4.12
CA GLY A 345 17.26 -14.63 4.77
C GLY A 345 16.00 -15.29 4.20
N GLY A 346 16.02 -15.59 2.91
CA GLY A 346 14.93 -16.32 2.23
C GLY A 346 13.57 -15.62 2.30
N THR A 347 12.51 -16.37 1.98
CA THR A 347 11.14 -15.89 1.95
C THR A 347 10.66 -15.36 3.31
N ALA A 348 11.08 -15.99 4.41
CA ALA A 348 10.69 -15.58 5.76
C ALA A 348 11.17 -14.15 6.09
N MET A 349 12.38 -13.77 5.66
CA MET A 349 12.90 -12.41 5.86
C MET A 349 12.04 -11.39 5.13
N PHE A 350 11.74 -11.61 3.85
CA PHE A 350 10.93 -10.69 3.07
C PHE A 350 9.50 -10.54 3.61
N ALA A 351 8.89 -11.65 4.02
CA ALA A 351 7.56 -11.63 4.63
C ALA A 351 7.52 -10.83 5.94
N LEU A 352 8.50 -11.02 6.83
CA LEU A 352 8.58 -10.27 8.09
C LEU A 352 8.89 -8.79 7.85
N LEU A 353 9.72 -8.46 6.85
CA LEU A 353 9.97 -7.07 6.48
C LEU A 353 8.72 -6.39 5.92
N ALA A 354 7.94 -7.07 5.05
CA ALA A 354 6.67 -6.56 4.57
C ALA A 354 5.72 -6.27 5.74
N LEU A 355 5.56 -7.25 6.64
CA LEU A 355 4.77 -7.10 7.86
C LEU A 355 5.20 -5.89 8.70
N ALA A 356 6.51 -5.62 8.83
CA ALA A 356 7.01 -4.43 9.50
C ALA A 356 6.63 -3.14 8.78
N GLY A 357 6.64 -3.17 7.45
CA GLY A 357 6.17 -2.05 6.62
C GLY A 357 4.70 -1.73 6.87
N ASP A 358 3.84 -2.76 6.96
CA ASP A 358 2.41 -2.61 7.23
C ASP A 358 2.13 -2.07 8.63
N VAL A 359 2.94 -2.48 9.63
CA VAL A 359 2.93 -1.80 10.94
C VAL A 359 3.20 -0.31 10.78
N GLY A 360 4.15 0.07 9.94
CA GLY A 360 4.44 1.46 9.61
C GLY A 360 3.27 2.16 8.92
N CYS A 361 2.65 1.51 7.94
CA CYS A 361 1.48 2.03 7.22
C CYS A 361 0.30 2.34 8.15
N GLY A 362 0.14 1.57 9.21
CA GLY A 362 -0.84 1.85 10.26
C GLY A 362 -0.36 2.92 11.24
N ALA A 363 0.88 2.84 11.72
CA ALA A 363 1.43 3.72 12.75
C ALA A 363 1.58 5.18 12.29
N GLY A 364 2.02 5.40 11.04
CA GLY A 364 2.22 6.73 10.48
C GLY A 364 0.97 7.60 10.53
N PRO A 365 -0.09 7.26 9.80
CA PRO A 365 -1.32 8.05 9.77
C PRO A 365 -2.05 8.06 11.12
N THR A 366 -1.91 7.02 11.95
CA THR A 366 -2.46 6.99 13.32
C THR A 366 -1.78 8.04 14.20
N LEU A 367 -0.45 8.15 14.15
CA LEU A 367 0.28 9.20 14.88
C LEU A 367 -0.15 10.59 14.41
N VAL A 368 -0.23 10.80 13.09
CA VAL A 368 -0.69 12.08 12.51
C VAL A 368 -2.09 12.43 13.01
N GLY A 369 -3.03 11.50 12.93
CA GLY A 369 -4.40 11.73 13.38
C GLY A 369 -4.52 11.92 14.89
N PHE A 370 -3.78 11.16 15.70
CA PHE A 370 -3.75 11.29 17.15
C PHE A 370 -3.23 12.67 17.60
N VAL A 371 -2.10 13.10 17.05
CA VAL A 371 -1.53 14.43 17.34
C VAL A 371 -2.46 15.55 16.85
N THR A 372 -3.07 15.38 15.68
CA THR A 372 -4.09 16.32 15.18
C THR A 372 -5.21 16.52 16.20
N GLY A 373 -5.75 15.44 16.75
CA GLY A 373 -6.82 15.50 17.78
C GLY A 373 -6.39 16.14 19.08
N LEU A 374 -5.13 15.94 19.51
CA LEU A 374 -4.58 16.58 20.73
C LEU A 374 -4.45 18.11 20.58
N PHE A 375 -4.26 18.62 19.37
CA PHE A 375 -4.04 20.04 19.10
C PHE A 375 -5.22 20.68 18.34
N SER A 376 -6.43 20.44 18.79
CA SER A 376 -7.67 21.07 18.28
C SER A 376 -7.83 20.90 16.76
N ASP A 377 -7.66 19.69 16.28
CA ASP A 377 -7.77 19.30 14.88
C ASP A 377 -6.75 19.99 13.94
N ASN A 378 -5.60 20.36 14.47
CA ASN A 378 -4.54 20.99 13.68
C ASN A 378 -3.72 19.94 12.91
N LEU A 379 -4.12 19.69 11.65
CA LEU A 379 -3.46 18.73 10.76
C LEU A 379 -1.98 19.07 10.46
N LYS A 380 -1.60 20.36 10.50
CA LYS A 380 -0.20 20.77 10.33
C LYS A 380 0.70 20.21 11.43
N LEU A 381 0.25 20.27 12.68
CA LEU A 381 0.98 19.70 13.81
C LEU A 381 0.98 18.16 13.77
N GLY A 382 -0.14 17.57 13.37
CA GLY A 382 -0.21 16.12 13.15
C GLY A 382 0.83 15.64 12.14
N ILE A 383 0.88 16.26 10.96
CA ILE A 383 1.85 15.90 9.91
C ILE A 383 3.28 16.17 10.40
N LEU A 384 3.53 17.27 11.11
CA LEU A 384 4.86 17.58 11.65
C LEU A 384 5.37 16.48 12.59
N ALA A 385 4.51 15.89 13.40
CA ALA A 385 4.90 14.77 14.26
C ALA A 385 5.40 13.55 13.47
N GLY A 386 4.90 13.35 12.25
CA GLY A 386 5.34 12.27 11.35
C GLY A 386 6.80 12.39 10.89
N VAL A 387 7.46 13.54 11.04
CA VAL A 387 8.89 13.73 10.72
C VAL A 387 9.80 12.72 11.44
N ILE A 388 9.37 12.19 12.57
CA ILE A 388 10.14 11.21 13.33
C ILE A 388 10.50 9.97 12.48
N PHE A 389 9.61 9.53 11.60
CA PHE A 389 9.83 8.31 10.83
C PHE A 389 10.95 8.45 9.79
N PRO A 390 10.94 9.44 8.86
CA PRO A 390 12.05 9.59 7.93
C PRO A 390 13.37 9.98 8.64
N ALA A 391 13.32 10.66 9.78
CA ALA A 391 14.51 10.94 10.58
C ALA A 391 15.12 9.66 11.18
N LEU A 392 14.29 8.77 11.75
CA LEU A 392 14.73 7.46 12.24
C LEU A 392 15.24 6.57 11.10
N LEU A 393 14.67 6.69 9.89
CA LEU A 393 15.16 5.95 8.73
C LEU A 393 16.60 6.36 8.37
N ILE A 394 16.94 7.65 8.38
CA ILE A 394 18.32 8.14 8.16
C ILE A 394 19.28 7.50 9.17
N VAL A 395 18.92 7.55 10.46
CA VAL A 395 19.76 6.97 11.54
C VAL A 395 19.94 5.46 11.32
N SER A 396 18.87 4.76 10.92
CA SER A 396 18.90 3.31 10.69
C SER A 396 19.78 2.94 9.51
N ILE A 397 19.73 3.70 8.40
CA ILE A 397 20.60 3.49 7.24
C ILE A 397 22.08 3.71 7.61
N CYS A 398 22.39 4.77 8.37
CA CYS A 398 23.76 5.05 8.81
C CYS A 398 24.31 3.92 9.70
N ARG A 399 23.49 3.32 10.56
CA ARG A 399 23.91 2.18 11.41
C ARG A 399 24.24 0.92 10.59
N THR A 400 23.42 0.60 9.58
CA THR A 400 23.69 -0.57 8.72
C THR A 400 24.96 -0.43 7.90
N ASN A 401 25.45 0.79 7.69
CA ASN A 401 26.71 1.05 6.98
C ASN A 401 27.94 0.97 7.92
N GLY A 402 27.78 1.33 9.20
CA GLY A 402 28.82 1.22 10.21
C GLY A 402 29.24 -0.24 10.47
N ASP A 403 28.30 -1.18 10.40
CA ASP A 403 28.57 -2.62 10.61
C ASP A 403 29.32 -3.29 9.43
N ARG A 404 29.51 -2.58 8.30
CA ARG A 404 30.31 -3.08 7.14
C ARG A 404 31.80 -2.67 7.22
N VAL A 405 32.18 -1.86 8.19
CA VAL A 405 33.56 -1.35 8.35
C VAL A 405 34.38 -2.14 9.38
N PHE A 406 33.78 -3.17 10.01
CA PHE A 406 34.50 -4.04 10.96
C PHE A 406 34.41 -5.53 10.55
#